data_8104378414c69ed291977b540ab60818
#
_entry.id   8104378414c69ed291977b540ab60818
#
_cell.length_a   1.000
_cell.length_b   1.000
_cell.length_c   1.000
_cell.angle_alpha   90.00
_cell.angle_beta   90.00
_cell.angle_gamma   90.00
#
_symmetry.space_group_name_H-M   'P 1'
#
loop_
_entity.id
_entity.type
_entity.pdbx_description
1 polymer ?
#
loop_
_entity_poly.entity_id
_entity_poly.type
_entity_poly.pdbx_seq_one_letter_code
_entity_poly.pdbx_strand_id
1 'polypeptide(L)'
;MLSLSAMPRRSPLFLLALAALAAASFASSADARPNRYNYDYDYDYEYGDNRRPQRAAVDPEPEAEPFKLDRPAGPPRLAVVSLGDQRVTIYDANGQIMQGPISSGATPNDTPPGIYAILQKNREHYSNRYDDAAMPFMQRITWTGIALHAGQLPGYPASHGCVRLREDFANSLFDKTKLGMRVIISRNNMAPSPISHPVLFKPKPFRDNVAVLTPAAVQTLAPTEEGKDTRYVGGGQNDPPELATRTAALQALSAAKTAEAQELAKKVEDARVAFKQEQRDSARAAKALKSAERAYMNAVEWQADAEKDLTRAKTEKQTKRAEDQKAKAIAKVAETKAKFEAVTAENKPALEELARAEAAFKAADAEHKAVAGAAREAIRKLSPVSVFVSLKAKKLYIRQDMEQIYEGDVTIRDPDQPIGTHIFTAVDYQPGGRDMKWNVVSIAGRQPGEPEKSSGMNRNSRSGSVPGIPTDVAAATAALDRVEIPKETAEHISELVLPGSSLIVSDEAAHKETGKATDFIVLLSGEPQGGIILRPKPKPEFYDDYWGGYGYNDGYGYDRRRRRGGAPYGPFGGAFKWW
;
A
#
# COMPACT_ATOMS: atom_id res chain seq x y z
N MET A 1 -15.05 -71.16 6.53
CA MET A 1 -16.11 -70.14 6.38
C MET A 1 -15.56 -68.79 6.87
N LEU A 2 -14.99 -68.01 5.96
CA LEU A 2 -14.57 -66.65 6.24
C LEU A 2 -15.00 -65.78 5.05
N SER A 3 -15.87 -64.86 5.38
CA SER A 3 -16.57 -63.95 4.46
C SER A 3 -15.58 -62.94 3.86
N LEU A 4 -15.48 -62.87 2.55
CA LEU A 4 -14.83 -61.80 1.80
C LEU A 4 -15.83 -60.65 1.69
N SER A 5 -15.62 -59.57 2.45
CA SER A 5 -16.34 -58.31 2.25
C SER A 5 -15.73 -57.55 1.07
N ALA A 6 -16.58 -57.21 0.12
CA ALA A 6 -16.27 -56.49 -1.10
C ALA A 6 -15.77 -55.07 -0.84
N MET A 7 -14.60 -54.68 -1.40
CA MET A 7 -14.16 -53.27 -1.54
C MET A 7 -14.97 -52.56 -2.65
N PRO A 8 -15.40 -51.33 -2.44
CA PRO A 8 -16.09 -50.57 -3.48
C PRO A 8 -15.12 -50.16 -4.58
N ARG A 9 -15.49 -50.43 -5.82
CA ARG A 9 -14.83 -49.95 -7.04
C ARG A 9 -14.84 -48.43 -7.05
N ARG A 10 -13.68 -47.81 -6.93
CA ARG A 10 -13.51 -46.37 -7.12
C ARG A 10 -13.73 -46.04 -8.61
N SER A 11 -14.74 -45.20 -8.87
CA SER A 11 -15.10 -44.72 -10.20
C SER A 11 -13.98 -43.86 -10.83
N PRO A 12 -13.76 -43.93 -12.16
CA PRO A 12 -12.73 -43.12 -12.83
C PRO A 12 -13.00 -41.62 -12.89
N LEU A 13 -14.09 -41.15 -12.28
CA LEU A 13 -14.46 -39.73 -12.19
C LEU A 13 -13.53 -38.87 -11.31
N PHE A 14 -12.66 -39.48 -10.47
CA PHE A 14 -11.76 -38.73 -9.60
C PHE A 14 -10.52 -38.15 -10.31
N LEU A 15 -10.09 -38.74 -11.41
CA LEU A 15 -8.96 -38.22 -12.21
C LEU A 15 -9.37 -37.07 -13.15
N LEU A 16 -10.64 -36.98 -13.53
CA LEU A 16 -11.19 -35.86 -14.33
C LEU A 16 -11.37 -34.58 -13.52
N ALA A 17 -11.61 -34.69 -12.22
CA ALA A 17 -11.75 -33.52 -11.34
C ALA A 17 -10.44 -32.73 -11.17
N LEU A 18 -9.28 -33.37 -11.20
CA LEU A 18 -7.98 -32.70 -11.09
C LEU A 18 -7.60 -31.90 -12.35
N ALA A 19 -7.96 -32.38 -13.52
CA ALA A 19 -7.68 -31.65 -14.78
C ALA A 19 -8.61 -30.44 -14.97
N ALA A 20 -9.84 -30.52 -14.45
CA ALA A 20 -10.80 -29.41 -14.49
C ALA A 20 -10.46 -28.29 -13.50
N LEU A 21 -9.86 -28.61 -12.33
CA LEU A 21 -9.43 -27.59 -11.36
C LEU A 21 -8.24 -26.76 -11.86
N ALA A 22 -7.35 -27.33 -12.67
CA ALA A 22 -6.22 -26.59 -13.24
C ALA A 22 -6.66 -25.56 -14.31
N ALA A 23 -7.80 -25.77 -14.96
CA ALA A 23 -8.35 -24.86 -15.97
C ALA A 23 -9.24 -23.75 -15.38
N ALA A 24 -9.78 -23.93 -14.18
CA ALA A 24 -10.69 -22.97 -13.53
C ALA A 24 -9.97 -21.87 -12.74
N SER A 25 -8.66 -21.98 -12.50
CA SER A 25 -7.90 -21.00 -11.73
C SER A 25 -7.42 -19.77 -12.51
N PHE A 26 -7.75 -19.66 -13.79
CA PHE A 26 -7.35 -18.55 -14.66
C PHE A 26 -8.49 -17.68 -15.20
N ALA A 27 -9.71 -17.82 -14.68
CA ALA A 27 -10.84 -17.02 -15.13
C ALA A 27 -11.53 -16.34 -13.95
N SER A 28 -10.90 -15.34 -13.34
CA SER A 28 -11.59 -14.26 -12.65
C SER A 28 -10.74 -12.99 -12.64
N SER A 29 -10.58 -12.37 -13.79
CA SER A 29 -10.37 -10.95 -13.89
C SER A 29 -11.76 -10.32 -14.04
N ALA A 30 -12.23 -9.68 -12.96
CA ALA A 30 -13.44 -8.91 -12.97
C ALA A 30 -13.31 -7.75 -13.96
N ASP A 31 -14.16 -7.75 -14.98
CA ASP A 31 -14.41 -6.61 -15.86
C ASP A 31 -14.97 -5.45 -15.02
N ALA A 32 -14.10 -4.54 -14.62
CA ALA A 32 -14.52 -3.21 -14.19
C ALA A 32 -14.70 -2.36 -15.43
N ARG A 33 -15.95 -2.27 -15.93
CA ARG A 33 -16.33 -1.32 -16.96
C ARG A 33 -16.14 0.10 -16.43
N PRO A 34 -15.38 0.98 -17.09
CA PRO A 34 -15.33 2.37 -16.70
C PRO A 34 -16.65 3.05 -17.07
N ASN A 35 -17.31 3.58 -16.06
CA ASN A 35 -18.49 4.42 -16.21
C ASN A 35 -18.06 5.71 -16.92
N ARG A 36 -18.39 5.85 -18.21
CA ARG A 36 -18.19 7.08 -18.99
C ARG A 36 -19.25 8.09 -18.55
N TYR A 37 -18.89 8.98 -17.64
CA TYR A 37 -19.55 10.27 -17.54
C TYR A 37 -18.76 11.25 -18.41
N ASN A 38 -19.33 11.55 -19.59
CA ASN A 38 -18.97 12.72 -20.38
C ASN A 38 -19.45 13.96 -19.61
N TYR A 39 -18.52 14.75 -19.11
CA TYR A 39 -18.74 16.15 -18.82
C TYR A 39 -17.84 16.95 -19.75
N ASP A 40 -18.43 17.37 -20.87
CA ASP A 40 -17.91 18.47 -21.67
C ASP A 40 -18.07 19.74 -20.82
N TYR A 41 -16.97 20.26 -20.31
CA TYR A 41 -16.87 21.65 -19.90
C TYR A 41 -15.85 22.33 -20.80
N ASP A 42 -16.34 22.91 -21.86
CA ASP A 42 -15.66 23.98 -22.57
C ASP A 42 -15.47 25.16 -21.60
N TYR A 43 -14.26 25.39 -21.14
CA TYR A 43 -13.85 26.68 -20.59
C TYR A 43 -13.00 27.38 -21.61
N ASP A 44 -13.69 28.17 -22.47
CA ASP A 44 -13.08 29.28 -23.19
C ASP A 44 -12.50 30.27 -22.17
N TYR A 45 -11.19 30.28 -22.01
CA TYR A 45 -10.49 31.39 -21.38
C TYR A 45 -10.33 32.52 -22.41
N GLU A 46 -11.33 33.36 -22.48
CA GLU A 46 -11.20 34.68 -23.10
C GLU A 46 -10.19 35.50 -22.28
N TYR A 47 -9.04 35.80 -22.87
CA TYR A 47 -8.03 36.69 -22.31
C TYR A 47 -8.58 38.11 -22.34
N GLY A 48 -9.37 38.47 -21.35
CA GLY A 48 -9.76 39.86 -21.08
C GLY A 48 -8.55 40.60 -20.51
N ASP A 49 -8.04 41.53 -21.27
CA ASP A 49 -7.05 42.53 -20.86
C ASP A 49 -7.64 43.47 -19.77
N ASN A 50 -7.71 42.95 -18.54
CA ASN A 50 -8.02 43.76 -17.40
C ASN A 50 -6.70 44.21 -16.75
N ARG A 51 -6.24 45.41 -17.17
CA ARG A 51 -5.17 46.15 -16.48
C ARG A 51 -5.54 46.31 -15.01
N ARG A 52 -5.20 45.32 -14.18
CA ARG A 52 -5.13 45.53 -12.73
C ARG A 52 -4.07 46.59 -12.47
N PRO A 53 -4.34 47.59 -11.62
CA PRO A 53 -3.31 48.55 -11.23
C PRO A 53 -2.11 47.75 -10.71
N GLN A 54 -0.93 48.01 -11.29
CA GLN A 54 0.35 47.48 -10.79
C GLN A 54 0.44 47.88 -9.31
N ARG A 55 0.23 46.90 -8.44
CA ARG A 55 0.60 47.08 -7.02
C ARG A 55 2.10 47.33 -7.03
N ALA A 56 2.48 48.48 -6.47
CA ALA A 56 3.86 48.82 -6.20
C ALA A 56 4.60 47.58 -5.67
N ALA A 57 5.78 47.32 -6.23
CA ALA A 57 6.66 46.29 -5.71
C ALA A 57 6.83 46.55 -4.21
N VAL A 58 6.26 45.67 -3.38
CA VAL A 58 6.53 45.69 -1.94
C VAL A 58 7.96 45.17 -1.83
N ASP A 59 8.85 46.02 -1.30
CA ASP A 59 10.22 45.60 -0.99
C ASP A 59 10.21 44.24 -0.29
N PRO A 60 11.11 43.34 -0.63
CA PRO A 60 11.18 42.06 0.05
C PRO A 60 11.36 42.31 1.54
N GLU A 61 10.34 41.99 2.33
CA GLU A 61 10.39 42.06 3.79
C GLU A 61 11.65 41.32 4.27
N PRO A 62 12.39 41.86 5.26
CA PRO A 62 13.58 41.19 5.77
C PRO A 62 13.25 39.77 6.18
N GLU A 63 14.05 38.81 5.67
CA GLU A 63 13.90 37.40 6.00
C GLU A 63 13.87 37.26 7.53
N ALA A 64 12.77 36.67 8.03
CA ALA A 64 12.66 36.39 9.48
C ALA A 64 13.89 35.57 9.90
N GLU A 65 14.55 36.03 10.98
CA GLU A 65 15.73 35.32 11.49
C GLU A 65 15.39 33.83 11.66
N PRO A 66 16.26 32.91 11.17
CA PRO A 66 16.04 31.48 11.28
C PRO A 66 15.96 31.11 12.77
N PHE A 67 15.05 30.20 13.10
CA PHE A 67 14.98 29.65 14.45
C PHE A 67 16.35 29.11 14.86
N LYS A 68 16.94 29.68 15.89
CA LYS A 68 18.23 29.24 16.46
C LYS A 68 17.96 28.28 17.60
N LEU A 69 18.53 27.11 17.53
CA LEU A 69 18.45 26.09 18.58
C LEU A 69 19.68 26.19 19.47
N ASP A 70 19.50 26.44 20.75
CA ASP A 70 20.59 26.62 21.73
C ASP A 70 21.14 25.29 22.29
N ARG A 71 20.65 24.15 21.78
CA ARG A 71 21.03 22.80 22.17
C ARG A 71 21.22 21.88 20.95
N PRO A 72 21.90 20.74 21.08
CA PRO A 72 21.89 19.74 20.03
C PRO A 72 20.46 19.24 19.73
N ALA A 73 20.09 19.17 18.47
CA ALA A 73 18.81 18.61 18.05
C ALA A 73 18.82 17.10 18.24
N GLY A 74 17.81 16.59 18.93
CA GLY A 74 17.53 15.15 18.98
C GLY A 74 16.80 14.68 17.71
N PRO A 75 16.53 13.36 17.62
CA PRO A 75 15.77 12.82 16.50
C PRO A 75 14.35 13.42 16.48
N PRO A 76 13.86 13.88 15.31
CA PRO A 76 12.49 14.38 15.16
C PRO A 76 11.46 13.33 15.56
N ARG A 77 10.46 13.74 16.30
CA ARG A 77 9.34 12.88 16.75
C ARG A 77 8.02 13.26 16.10
N LEU A 78 7.85 14.54 15.82
CA LEU A 78 6.57 15.10 15.43
C LEU A 78 6.77 16.35 14.58
N ALA A 79 5.96 16.51 13.54
CA ALA A 79 5.79 17.76 12.81
C ALA A 79 4.38 18.32 13.06
N VAL A 80 4.26 19.60 13.35
CA VAL A 80 3.00 20.33 13.41
C VAL A 80 2.97 21.37 12.30
N VAL A 81 1.98 21.27 11.43
CA VAL A 81 1.73 22.18 10.31
C VAL A 81 0.54 23.06 10.69
N SER A 82 0.77 24.36 10.88
CA SER A 82 -0.27 25.36 11.09
C SER A 82 -0.72 25.95 9.76
N LEU A 83 -1.98 25.72 9.40
CA LEU A 83 -2.57 26.27 8.18
C LEU A 83 -2.89 27.76 8.35
N GLY A 84 -3.25 28.20 9.56
CA GLY A 84 -3.53 29.61 9.86
C GLY A 84 -2.28 30.47 9.80
N ASP A 85 -1.18 29.99 10.38
CA ASP A 85 0.08 30.75 10.42
C ASP A 85 0.98 30.45 9.21
N GLN A 86 0.58 29.55 8.33
CA GLN A 86 1.38 29.08 7.19
C GLN A 86 2.80 28.69 7.62
N ARG A 87 2.91 27.82 8.63
CA ARG A 87 4.16 27.47 9.30
C ARG A 87 4.21 25.98 9.63
N VAL A 88 5.41 25.41 9.57
CA VAL A 88 5.68 24.07 10.08
C VAL A 88 6.68 24.15 11.22
N THR A 89 6.43 23.40 12.29
CA THR A 89 7.31 23.28 13.45
C THR A 89 7.62 21.81 13.70
N ILE A 90 8.89 21.49 13.89
CA ILE A 90 9.38 20.13 14.14
C ILE A 90 9.81 20.03 15.59
N TYR A 91 9.41 18.95 16.25
CA TYR A 91 9.69 18.68 17.65
C TYR A 91 10.48 17.38 17.83
N ASP A 92 11.44 17.42 18.74
CA ASP A 92 12.08 16.22 19.30
C ASP A 92 11.54 15.90 20.72
N ALA A 93 12.23 15.06 21.47
CA ALA A 93 11.85 14.72 22.85
C ALA A 93 11.94 15.90 23.85
N ASN A 94 12.69 16.94 23.53
CA ASN A 94 12.99 18.07 24.41
C ASN A 94 12.37 19.38 23.91
N GLY A 95 11.55 19.36 22.87
CA GLY A 95 10.81 20.50 22.35
C GLY A 95 11.09 20.83 20.89
N GLN A 96 10.90 22.07 20.52
CA GLN A 96 11.07 22.54 19.15
C GLN A 96 12.54 22.44 18.69
N ILE A 97 12.77 21.95 17.47
CA ILE A 97 14.11 21.84 16.86
C ILE A 97 14.23 22.56 15.52
N MET A 98 13.13 22.73 14.78
CA MET A 98 13.10 23.45 13.52
C MET A 98 11.77 24.16 13.37
N GLN A 99 11.77 25.29 12.67
CA GLN A 99 10.54 25.98 12.28
C GLN A 99 10.77 26.71 10.95
N GLY A 100 9.79 26.70 10.09
CA GLY A 100 9.87 27.38 8.79
C GLY A 100 8.50 27.74 8.21
N PRO A 101 8.46 28.71 7.28
CA PRO A 101 7.25 29.06 6.56
C PRO A 101 6.85 27.95 5.59
N ILE A 102 5.55 27.91 5.25
CA ILE A 102 5.00 26.99 4.26
C ILE A 102 4.08 27.72 3.27
N SER A 103 3.66 27.02 2.23
CA SER A 103 2.50 27.36 1.42
C SER A 103 1.63 26.12 1.27
N SER A 104 0.48 26.10 1.94
CA SER A 104 -0.48 24.99 1.94
C SER A 104 -1.40 25.03 0.71
N GLY A 105 -2.34 24.10 0.63
CA GLY A 105 -3.36 24.05 -0.40
C GLY A 105 -4.28 25.28 -0.39
N ALA A 106 -4.58 25.78 -1.58
CA ALA A 106 -5.57 26.84 -1.81
C ALA A 106 -6.92 26.25 -2.20
N THR A 107 -8.01 26.88 -1.78
CA THR A 107 -9.36 26.48 -2.15
C THR A 107 -9.54 26.45 -3.70
N PRO A 108 -10.11 25.38 -4.28
CA PRO A 108 -10.83 24.29 -3.61
C PRO A 108 -9.96 23.08 -3.18
N ASN A 109 -8.66 23.16 -3.30
CA ASN A 109 -7.73 22.07 -2.99
C ASN A 109 -7.04 22.29 -1.63
N ASP A 110 -7.82 22.57 -0.62
CA ASP A 110 -7.30 22.83 0.73
C ASP A 110 -6.52 21.62 1.25
N THR A 111 -5.44 21.89 2.01
CA THR A 111 -4.74 20.85 2.77
C THR A 111 -5.62 20.44 3.94
N PRO A 112 -6.07 19.17 4.04
CA PRO A 112 -7.01 18.79 5.09
C PRO A 112 -6.35 18.71 6.47
N PRO A 113 -6.93 19.34 7.50
CA PRO A 113 -6.51 19.15 8.88
C PRO A 113 -6.70 17.71 9.33
N GLY A 114 -5.74 17.19 10.11
CA GLY A 114 -5.79 15.82 10.57
C GLY A 114 -4.45 15.29 11.06
N ILE A 115 -4.43 14.00 11.33
CA ILE A 115 -3.25 13.25 11.78
C ILE A 115 -2.79 12.37 10.63
N TYR A 116 -1.49 12.43 10.34
CA TYR A 116 -0.83 11.72 9.25
C TYR A 116 0.49 11.10 9.72
N ALA A 117 1.13 10.37 8.82
CA ALA A 117 2.51 9.93 8.96
C ALA A 117 3.24 10.06 7.63
N ILE A 118 4.58 10.12 7.67
CA ILE A 118 5.39 10.08 6.46
C ILE A 118 5.35 8.65 5.90
N LEU A 119 4.81 8.48 4.70
CA LEU A 119 4.59 7.18 4.04
C LEU A 119 5.68 6.81 3.05
N GLN A 120 6.26 7.82 2.39
CA GLN A 120 7.26 7.67 1.35
C GLN A 120 8.16 8.90 1.31
N LYS A 121 9.43 8.70 0.96
CA LYS A 121 10.40 9.78 0.79
C LYS A 121 11.14 9.60 -0.53
N ASN A 122 11.17 10.65 -1.35
CA ASN A 122 11.96 10.70 -2.58
C ASN A 122 12.67 12.03 -2.68
N ARG A 123 13.98 12.00 -2.86
CA ARG A 123 14.80 13.24 -2.99
C ARG A 123 14.45 13.98 -4.27
N GLU A 124 14.24 13.25 -5.36
CA GLU A 124 13.76 13.76 -6.64
C GLU A 124 12.43 13.11 -6.96
N HIS A 125 11.39 13.91 -7.10
CA HIS A 125 10.05 13.45 -7.44
C HIS A 125 9.37 14.44 -8.35
N TYR A 126 8.61 13.92 -9.31
CA TYR A 126 7.75 14.70 -10.21
C TYR A 126 6.30 14.27 -10.00
N SER A 127 5.41 15.24 -10.00
CA SER A 127 3.99 14.98 -9.81
C SER A 127 3.43 14.20 -11.01
N ASN A 128 2.90 13.02 -10.77
CA ASN A 128 2.14 12.27 -11.78
C ASN A 128 0.69 12.77 -11.94
N ARG A 129 0.34 13.86 -11.26
CA ARG A 129 -1.03 14.43 -11.23
C ARG A 129 -1.11 15.85 -11.78
N TYR A 130 -0.02 16.60 -11.72
CA TYR A 130 0.06 18.01 -12.07
C TYR A 130 1.26 18.27 -12.97
N ASP A 131 1.10 18.09 -14.28
CA ASP A 131 2.00 18.50 -15.36
C ASP A 131 3.50 18.27 -15.05
N ASP A 132 3.83 17.10 -14.51
CA ASP A 132 5.18 16.71 -14.10
C ASP A 132 5.90 17.77 -13.21
N ALA A 133 5.13 18.55 -12.43
CA ALA A 133 5.69 19.57 -11.54
C ALA A 133 6.71 18.95 -10.58
N ALA A 134 7.89 19.57 -10.50
CA ALA A 134 8.97 19.13 -9.62
C ALA A 134 8.56 19.26 -8.14
N MET A 135 8.82 18.21 -7.38
CA MET A 135 8.57 18.09 -5.94
C MET A 135 9.85 17.61 -5.23
N PRO A 136 10.92 18.41 -5.19
CA PRO A 136 12.17 18.02 -4.55
C PRO A 136 11.98 17.73 -3.05
N PHE A 137 12.73 16.77 -2.52
CA PHE A 137 12.66 16.35 -1.11
C PHE A 137 11.27 15.93 -0.66
N MET A 138 10.52 15.27 -1.55
CA MET A 138 9.15 14.85 -1.31
C MET A 138 9.04 13.88 -0.14
N GLN A 139 8.14 14.19 0.79
CA GLN A 139 7.74 13.35 1.91
C GLN A 139 6.22 13.20 1.85
N ARG A 140 5.76 12.06 1.36
CA ARG A 140 4.35 11.76 1.13
C ARG A 140 3.64 11.47 2.43
N ILE A 141 2.45 12.02 2.62
CA ILE A 141 1.61 11.78 3.81
C ILE A 141 0.24 11.16 3.48
N THR A 142 -0.16 11.16 2.19
CA THR A 142 -1.34 10.42 1.70
C THR A 142 -1.06 9.77 0.36
N TRP A 143 -1.70 8.64 0.07
CA TRP A 143 -1.59 8.03 -1.27
C TRP A 143 -2.41 8.78 -2.33
N THR A 144 -3.38 9.60 -1.91
CA THR A 144 -4.07 10.55 -2.79
C THR A 144 -3.14 11.64 -3.33
N GLY A 145 -1.94 11.81 -2.75
CA GLY A 145 -0.86 12.60 -3.34
C GLY A 145 -0.47 13.84 -2.53
N ILE A 146 -0.95 14.01 -1.31
CA ILE A 146 -0.50 15.11 -0.43
C ILE A 146 0.88 14.76 0.11
N ALA A 147 1.80 15.73 0.05
CA ALA A 147 3.17 15.60 0.52
C ALA A 147 3.73 16.94 1.03
N LEU A 148 4.77 16.85 1.85
CA LEU A 148 5.66 17.97 2.12
C LEU A 148 6.79 17.93 1.08
N HIS A 149 7.13 19.05 0.45
CA HIS A 149 8.21 19.12 -0.55
C HIS A 149 8.72 20.56 -0.73
N ALA A 150 9.89 20.72 -1.34
CA ALA A 150 10.37 22.05 -1.69
C ALA A 150 9.50 22.68 -2.79
N GLY A 151 9.25 23.98 -2.67
CA GLY A 151 8.48 24.73 -3.66
C GLY A 151 8.39 26.21 -3.37
N GLN A 152 7.76 26.95 -4.27
CA GLN A 152 7.60 28.39 -4.11
C GLN A 152 6.67 28.74 -2.94
N LEU A 153 7.07 29.72 -2.14
CA LEU A 153 6.35 30.22 -0.98
C LEU A 153 5.89 31.66 -1.23
N PRO A 154 4.69 31.88 -1.80
CA PRO A 154 4.20 33.24 -2.05
C PRO A 154 3.73 33.95 -0.78
N GLY A 155 3.83 33.30 0.39
CA GLY A 155 3.37 33.84 1.67
C GLY A 155 1.88 33.62 1.97
N TYR A 156 1.19 32.83 1.15
CA TYR A 156 -0.21 32.45 1.31
C TYR A 156 -0.46 31.04 0.78
N PRO A 157 -1.60 30.37 1.07
CA PRO A 157 -1.95 29.09 0.46
C PRO A 157 -2.02 29.20 -1.06
N ALA A 158 -1.23 28.39 -1.79
CA ALA A 158 -1.14 28.44 -3.24
C ALA A 158 -0.86 27.08 -3.89
N SER A 159 -0.86 25.99 -3.11
CA SER A 159 -0.66 24.65 -3.65
C SER A 159 -2.00 23.97 -4.00
N HIS A 160 -1.92 22.79 -4.60
CA HIS A 160 -3.07 21.92 -4.85
C HIS A 160 -3.23 20.85 -3.76
N GLY A 161 -2.99 21.21 -2.50
CA GLY A 161 -3.13 20.34 -1.34
C GLY A 161 -1.82 19.95 -0.66
N CYS A 162 -0.68 20.02 -1.34
CA CYS A 162 0.63 19.77 -0.74
C CYS A 162 1.06 20.90 0.20
N VAL A 163 2.00 20.61 1.08
CA VAL A 163 2.67 21.57 1.96
C VAL A 163 4.02 21.92 1.33
N ARG A 164 4.11 23.07 0.67
CA ARG A 164 5.36 23.55 0.09
C ARG A 164 6.25 24.13 1.18
N LEU A 165 7.54 23.85 1.11
CA LEU A 165 8.58 24.27 2.04
C LEU A 165 9.66 25.03 1.28
N ARG A 166 10.42 25.90 1.97
CA ARG A 166 11.65 26.46 1.41
C ARG A 166 12.65 25.34 1.15
N GLU A 167 13.43 25.44 0.11
CA GLU A 167 14.28 24.34 -0.38
C GLU A 167 15.29 23.86 0.65
N ASP A 168 16.02 24.78 1.30
CA ASP A 168 16.99 24.46 2.34
C ASP A 168 16.34 23.77 3.56
N PHE A 169 15.15 24.24 3.94
CA PHE A 169 14.37 23.63 5.01
C PHE A 169 13.87 22.24 4.63
N ALA A 170 13.37 22.08 3.40
CA ALA A 170 12.89 20.79 2.89
C ALA A 170 14.02 19.75 2.83
N ASN A 171 15.20 20.15 2.35
CA ASN A 171 16.39 19.29 2.34
C ASN A 171 16.80 18.86 3.76
N SER A 172 16.93 19.83 4.69
CA SER A 172 17.30 19.55 6.08
C SER A 172 16.25 18.67 6.78
N LEU A 173 14.97 18.90 6.53
CA LEU A 173 13.88 18.08 7.06
C LEU A 173 13.90 16.67 6.48
N PHE A 174 14.14 16.57 5.17
CA PHE A 174 14.23 15.28 4.49
C PHE A 174 15.32 14.39 5.11
N ASP A 175 16.50 14.93 5.40
CA ASP A 175 17.60 14.14 5.95
C ASP A 175 17.36 13.69 7.40
N LYS A 176 16.58 14.47 8.16
CA LYS A 176 16.33 14.20 9.59
C LYS A 176 15.13 13.29 9.84
N THR A 177 14.12 13.34 8.99
CA THR A 177 12.87 12.59 9.17
C THR A 177 12.99 11.14 8.73
N LYS A 178 12.12 10.30 9.28
CA LYS A 178 12.01 8.87 9.00
C LYS A 178 10.59 8.50 8.59
N LEU A 179 10.42 7.37 7.91
CA LEU A 179 9.10 6.81 7.62
C LEU A 179 8.35 6.55 8.93
N GLY A 180 7.05 6.77 8.93
CA GLY A 180 6.20 6.63 10.12
C GLY A 180 6.23 7.83 11.07
N MET A 181 7.12 8.83 10.90
CA MET A 181 7.09 10.04 11.74
C MET A 181 5.75 10.75 11.60
N ARG A 182 5.16 11.17 12.74
CA ARG A 182 3.87 11.84 12.76
C ARG A 182 3.92 13.25 12.20
N VAL A 183 2.89 13.56 11.41
CA VAL A 183 2.62 14.90 10.88
C VAL A 183 1.20 15.28 11.28
N ILE A 184 1.06 16.32 12.06
CA ILE A 184 -0.22 16.90 12.46
C ILE A 184 -0.45 18.13 11.62
N ILE A 185 -1.57 18.21 10.95
CA ILE A 185 -2.03 19.40 10.23
C ILE A 185 -3.20 19.98 11.00
N SER A 186 -3.06 21.23 11.45
CA SER A 186 -4.08 21.93 12.23
C SER A 186 -4.29 23.34 11.73
N ARG A 187 -5.43 23.96 12.10
CA ARG A 187 -5.67 25.39 11.80
C ARG A 187 -4.72 26.28 12.57
N ASN A 188 -4.48 25.95 13.84
CA ASN A 188 -3.67 26.73 14.75
C ASN A 188 -2.27 26.11 14.91
N ASN A 189 -1.30 26.92 15.30
CA ASN A 189 0.03 26.45 15.65
C ASN A 189 0.01 25.85 17.06
N MET A 190 -0.11 24.51 17.13
CA MET A 190 -0.18 23.76 18.38
C MET A 190 1.22 23.33 18.82
N ALA A 191 1.50 23.44 20.12
CA ALA A 191 2.73 22.90 20.73
C ALA A 191 2.42 21.63 21.52
N PRO A 192 3.23 20.57 21.40
CA PRO A 192 3.11 19.39 22.24
C PRO A 192 3.33 19.75 23.71
N SER A 193 2.48 19.21 24.60
CA SER A 193 2.60 19.37 26.05
C SER A 193 2.92 18.04 26.73
N PRO A 194 3.79 18.01 27.75
CA PRO A 194 4.04 16.79 28.52
C PRO A 194 2.77 16.28 29.20
N ILE A 195 2.59 14.96 29.21
CA ILE A 195 1.47 14.29 29.87
C ILE A 195 1.92 12.99 30.53
N SER A 196 1.29 12.67 31.67
CA SER A 196 1.42 11.39 32.34
C SER A 196 0.04 10.87 32.70
N HIS A 197 -0.26 9.61 32.36
CA HIS A 197 -1.55 9.00 32.63
C HIS A 197 -1.43 7.48 32.75
N PRO A 198 -2.19 6.81 33.66
CA PRO A 198 -2.11 5.35 33.84
C PRO A 198 -2.42 4.50 32.60
N VAL A 199 -3.24 5.00 31.66
CA VAL A 199 -3.59 4.34 30.41
C VAL A 199 -2.45 4.37 29.38
N LEU A 200 -1.47 5.29 29.53
CA LEU A 200 -0.33 5.37 28.64
C LEU A 200 0.64 4.21 28.90
N PHE A 201 1.11 3.63 27.82
CA PHE A 201 1.90 2.39 27.87
C PHE A 201 3.28 2.60 28.48
N LYS A 202 3.67 1.69 29.36
CA LYS A 202 5.01 1.63 29.93
C LYS A 202 5.80 0.52 29.25
N PRO A 203 7.06 0.77 28.84
CA PRO A 203 7.86 -0.26 28.19
C PRO A 203 8.07 -1.47 29.10
N LYS A 204 7.89 -2.66 28.56
CA LYS A 204 8.26 -3.92 29.20
C LYS A 204 9.60 -4.41 28.66
N PRO A 205 10.37 -5.19 29.45
CA PRO A 205 11.56 -5.86 28.93
C PRO A 205 11.23 -6.69 27.68
N PHE A 206 12.12 -6.65 26.71
CA PHE A 206 11.94 -7.41 25.47
C PHE A 206 11.99 -8.91 25.76
N ARG A 207 10.96 -9.65 25.36
CA ARG A 207 10.86 -11.10 25.53
C ARG A 207 11.32 -11.90 24.30
N ASP A 208 11.79 -11.22 23.26
CA ASP A 208 12.26 -11.88 22.05
C ASP A 208 13.47 -12.77 22.34
N ASN A 209 13.41 -14.04 21.96
CA ASN A 209 14.56 -14.97 21.98
C ASN A 209 15.63 -14.60 20.93
N VAL A 210 15.82 -13.31 20.64
CA VAL A 210 16.85 -12.81 19.72
C VAL A 210 18.27 -13.03 20.30
N ALA A 211 18.36 -13.39 21.57
CA ALA A 211 19.62 -13.68 22.28
C ALA A 211 20.43 -14.88 21.74
N VAL A 212 19.93 -15.60 20.73
CA VAL A 212 20.63 -16.73 20.10
C VAL A 212 21.73 -16.28 19.12
N LEU A 213 21.72 -15.02 18.68
CA LEU A 213 22.81 -14.49 17.86
C LEU A 213 23.93 -14.05 18.79
N THR A 214 25.00 -14.86 18.87
CA THR A 214 26.18 -14.52 19.64
C THR A 214 26.82 -13.22 19.16
N PRO A 215 27.44 -12.41 20.04
CA PRO A 215 28.13 -11.19 19.65
C PRO A 215 29.13 -11.35 18.49
N ALA A 216 29.72 -12.55 18.37
CA ALA A 216 30.61 -12.89 17.25
C ALA A 216 29.90 -13.01 15.92
N ALA A 217 28.64 -13.49 15.85
CA ALA A 217 27.86 -13.56 14.63
C ALA A 217 27.35 -12.17 14.18
N VAL A 218 27.19 -11.23 15.12
CA VAL A 218 26.79 -9.84 14.82
C VAL A 218 27.95 -9.06 14.20
N GLN A 219 29.20 -9.33 14.58
CA GLN A 219 30.38 -8.62 14.05
C GLN A 219 30.74 -9.01 12.61
N THR A 220 30.36 -10.20 12.13
CA THR A 220 30.62 -10.64 10.75
C THR A 220 29.58 -10.13 9.74
N LEU A 221 28.48 -9.54 10.22
CA LEU A 221 27.37 -9.03 9.39
C LEU A 221 27.32 -7.50 9.42
N ALA A 222 28.46 -6.83 9.38
CA ALA A 222 28.52 -5.36 9.28
C ALA A 222 27.77 -4.90 8.01
N PRO A 223 26.83 -3.95 8.12
CA PRO A 223 26.05 -3.49 6.97
C PRO A 223 26.98 -2.77 5.99
N THR A 224 26.92 -3.17 4.72
CA THR A 224 27.43 -2.38 3.62
C THR A 224 26.64 -1.07 3.53
N GLU A 225 27.30 0.04 3.20
CA GLU A 225 26.78 1.42 3.26
C GLU A 225 25.50 1.71 2.40
N GLU A 226 25.08 0.78 1.55
CA GLU A 226 23.99 0.97 0.58
C GLU A 226 22.56 0.85 1.13
N GLY A 227 22.40 0.49 2.39
CA GLY A 227 21.09 0.27 3.01
C GLY A 227 20.86 1.07 4.28
N LYS A 228 21.03 2.40 4.26
CA LYS A 228 20.61 3.21 5.42
C LYS A 228 19.10 3.07 5.61
N ASP A 229 18.72 2.16 6.52
CA ASP A 229 17.32 1.97 6.90
C ASP A 229 16.74 3.32 7.34
N THR A 230 15.74 3.80 6.59
CA THR A 230 15.07 5.08 6.85
C THR A 230 14.11 5.02 8.02
N ARG A 231 14.02 3.87 8.71
CA ARG A 231 13.15 3.64 9.87
C ARG A 231 13.85 4.08 11.15
N TYR A 232 13.06 4.58 12.08
CA TYR A 232 13.58 4.98 13.38
C TYR A 232 13.91 3.74 14.22
N VAL A 233 15.13 3.66 14.69
CA VAL A 233 15.57 2.61 15.62
C VAL A 233 16.52 3.24 16.64
N GLY A 234 16.03 3.54 17.85
CA GLY A 234 16.85 4.07 18.94
C GLY A 234 17.47 5.46 18.67
N GLY A 235 18.37 5.89 19.52
CA GLY A 235 19.12 7.15 19.43
C GLY A 235 18.63 8.24 20.39
N GLY A 236 17.84 7.91 21.41
CA GLY A 236 17.50 8.78 22.52
C GLY A 236 18.63 8.79 23.58
N GLN A 237 18.69 9.87 24.38
CA GLN A 237 19.67 9.97 25.48
C GLN A 237 19.43 8.97 26.61
N ASN A 238 18.22 8.46 26.73
CA ASN A 238 17.77 7.57 27.79
C ASN A 238 17.45 6.15 27.29
N ASP A 239 17.90 5.80 26.08
CA ASP A 239 17.66 4.48 25.52
C ASP A 239 18.26 3.39 26.44
N PRO A 240 17.50 2.32 26.78
CA PRO A 240 18.04 1.21 27.55
C PRO A 240 19.20 0.54 26.81
N PRO A 241 20.26 0.09 27.51
CA PRO A 241 21.39 -0.61 26.87
C PRO A 241 20.95 -1.85 26.07
N GLU A 242 19.90 -2.52 26.53
CA GLU A 242 19.31 -3.70 25.88
C GLU A 242 18.72 -3.37 24.50
N LEU A 243 18.26 -2.14 24.27
CA LEU A 243 17.68 -1.71 23.00
C LEU A 243 18.72 -1.72 21.88
N ALA A 244 19.94 -1.24 22.15
CA ALA A 244 21.03 -1.24 21.15
C ALA A 244 21.39 -2.67 20.74
N THR A 245 21.51 -3.58 21.72
CA THR A 245 21.82 -5.00 21.49
C THR A 245 20.70 -5.67 20.68
N ARG A 246 19.43 -5.44 21.08
CA ARG A 246 18.26 -5.96 20.35
C ARG A 246 18.21 -5.43 18.92
N THR A 247 18.46 -4.15 18.74
CA THR A 247 18.49 -3.51 17.43
C THR A 247 19.51 -4.16 16.52
N ALA A 248 20.76 -4.28 16.98
CA ALA A 248 21.83 -4.91 16.22
C ALA A 248 21.48 -6.36 15.86
N ALA A 249 20.94 -7.14 16.81
CA ALA A 249 20.55 -8.52 16.58
C ALA A 249 19.42 -8.66 15.54
N LEU A 250 18.39 -7.81 15.61
CA LEU A 250 17.27 -7.82 14.63
C LEU A 250 17.71 -7.34 13.25
N GLN A 251 18.60 -6.35 13.16
CA GLN A 251 19.17 -5.91 11.90
C GLN A 251 20.01 -7.03 11.26
N ALA A 252 20.88 -7.69 12.05
CA ALA A 252 21.65 -8.82 11.57
C ALA A 252 20.76 -9.99 11.10
N LEU A 253 19.71 -10.30 11.86
CA LEU A 253 18.72 -11.32 11.48
C LEU A 253 18.01 -10.95 10.17
N SER A 254 17.58 -9.70 10.02
CA SER A 254 16.95 -9.23 8.81
C SER A 254 17.89 -9.30 7.62
N ALA A 255 19.15 -8.88 7.77
CA ALA A 255 20.15 -8.96 6.70
C ALA A 255 20.40 -10.41 6.26
N ALA A 256 20.59 -11.33 7.23
CA ALA A 256 20.77 -12.75 6.95
C ALA A 256 19.55 -13.36 6.20
N LYS A 257 18.34 -13.08 6.69
CA LYS A 257 17.12 -13.55 6.06
C LYS A 257 16.86 -12.91 4.68
N THR A 258 17.29 -11.69 4.48
CA THR A 258 17.21 -11.02 3.17
C THR A 258 18.16 -11.69 2.17
N ALA A 259 19.39 -11.99 2.57
CA ALA A 259 20.35 -12.72 1.73
C ALA A 259 19.84 -14.12 1.38
N GLU A 260 19.31 -14.86 2.36
CA GLU A 260 18.68 -16.17 2.15
C GLU A 260 17.49 -16.07 1.17
N ALA A 261 16.64 -15.05 1.32
CA ALA A 261 15.50 -14.82 0.42
C ALA A 261 15.96 -14.50 -1.02
N GLN A 262 17.08 -13.78 -1.20
CA GLN A 262 17.63 -13.51 -2.55
C GLN A 262 18.11 -14.79 -3.23
N GLU A 263 18.74 -15.72 -2.51
CA GLU A 263 19.13 -17.03 -3.07
C GLU A 263 17.90 -17.89 -3.40
N LEU A 264 16.90 -17.88 -2.54
CA LEU A 264 15.63 -18.57 -2.81
C LEU A 264 14.88 -17.96 -4.01
N ALA A 265 14.95 -16.64 -4.21
CA ALA A 265 14.36 -15.99 -5.37
C ALA A 265 14.95 -16.51 -6.70
N LYS A 266 16.26 -16.84 -6.75
CA LYS A 266 16.87 -17.48 -7.90
C LYS A 266 16.30 -18.86 -8.13
N LYS A 267 16.19 -19.68 -7.06
CA LYS A 267 15.56 -21.02 -7.15
C LYS A 267 14.10 -20.96 -7.63
N VAL A 268 13.34 -19.97 -7.19
CA VAL A 268 11.97 -19.72 -7.67
C VAL A 268 11.96 -19.43 -9.18
N GLU A 269 12.88 -18.60 -9.65
CA GLU A 269 12.96 -18.28 -11.09
C GLU A 269 13.34 -19.51 -11.92
N ASP A 270 14.33 -20.29 -11.46
CA ASP A 270 14.73 -21.53 -12.14
C ASP A 270 13.55 -22.52 -12.21
N ALA A 271 12.87 -22.74 -11.08
CA ALA A 271 11.68 -23.60 -11.03
C ALA A 271 10.52 -23.07 -11.90
N ARG A 272 10.36 -21.74 -11.99
CA ARG A 272 9.38 -21.10 -12.86
C ARG A 272 9.69 -21.31 -14.34
N VAL A 273 10.95 -21.23 -14.71
CA VAL A 273 11.41 -21.48 -16.08
C VAL A 273 11.17 -22.94 -16.46
N ALA A 274 11.55 -23.88 -15.58
CA ALA A 274 11.30 -25.31 -15.77
C ALA A 274 9.79 -25.62 -15.92
N PHE A 275 8.95 -25.09 -15.02
CA PHE A 275 7.49 -25.25 -15.12
C PHE A 275 6.92 -24.71 -16.44
N LYS A 276 7.37 -23.54 -16.90
CA LYS A 276 6.94 -22.98 -18.19
C LYS A 276 7.40 -23.83 -19.38
N GLN A 277 8.56 -24.45 -19.30
CA GLN A 277 9.04 -25.32 -20.33
C GLN A 277 8.17 -26.59 -20.41
N GLU A 278 7.95 -27.26 -19.27
CA GLU A 278 7.07 -28.43 -19.18
C GLU A 278 5.63 -28.12 -19.64
N GLN A 279 5.14 -26.92 -19.33
CA GLN A 279 3.82 -26.46 -19.80
C GLN A 279 3.75 -26.34 -21.33
N ARG A 280 4.84 -25.93 -21.99
CA ARG A 280 4.92 -25.91 -23.47
C ARG A 280 5.03 -27.29 -24.06
N ASP A 281 5.86 -28.14 -23.45
CA ASP A 281 6.13 -29.49 -23.96
C ASP A 281 4.89 -30.39 -23.78
N SER A 282 4.17 -30.25 -22.67
CA SER A 282 2.92 -30.96 -22.42
C SER A 282 1.70 -30.41 -23.18
N ALA A 283 1.79 -29.21 -23.80
CA ALA A 283 0.65 -28.60 -24.48
C ALA A 283 0.11 -29.47 -25.65
N ARG A 284 1.00 -30.18 -26.38
CA ARG A 284 0.61 -31.11 -27.43
C ARG A 284 -0.13 -32.31 -26.85
N ALA A 285 0.39 -32.86 -25.76
CA ALA A 285 -0.20 -33.98 -25.03
C ALA A 285 -1.61 -33.64 -24.54
N ALA A 286 -1.78 -32.47 -23.89
CA ALA A 286 -3.06 -31.99 -23.43
C ALA A 286 -4.07 -31.77 -24.56
N LYS A 287 -3.62 -31.25 -25.71
CA LYS A 287 -4.46 -31.07 -26.91
C LYS A 287 -4.89 -32.43 -27.52
N ALA A 288 -3.98 -33.39 -27.62
CA ALA A 288 -4.26 -34.72 -28.11
C ALA A 288 -5.29 -35.42 -27.21
N LEU A 289 -5.08 -35.36 -25.89
CA LEU A 289 -5.99 -35.95 -24.90
C LEU A 289 -7.40 -35.35 -25.00
N LYS A 290 -7.51 -34.01 -25.01
CA LYS A 290 -8.79 -33.32 -25.15
C LYS A 290 -9.52 -33.63 -26.46
N SER A 291 -8.76 -33.85 -27.56
CA SER A 291 -9.34 -34.23 -28.85
C SER A 291 -9.88 -35.66 -28.81
N ALA A 292 -9.12 -36.61 -28.24
CA ALA A 292 -9.54 -37.98 -28.08
C ALA A 292 -10.75 -38.14 -27.14
N GLU A 293 -10.75 -37.42 -26.01
CA GLU A 293 -11.86 -37.36 -25.09
C GLU A 293 -13.14 -36.85 -25.76
N ARG A 294 -13.05 -35.73 -26.50
CA ARG A 294 -14.21 -35.16 -27.22
C ARG A 294 -14.75 -36.16 -28.25
N ALA A 295 -13.87 -36.86 -28.98
CA ALA A 295 -14.29 -37.88 -29.96
C ALA A 295 -15.02 -39.04 -29.28
N TYR A 296 -14.56 -39.46 -28.10
CA TYR A 296 -15.22 -40.50 -27.31
C TYR A 296 -16.57 -40.03 -26.79
N MET A 297 -16.66 -38.84 -26.20
CA MET A 297 -17.92 -38.28 -25.69
C MET A 297 -18.96 -38.09 -26.79
N ASN A 298 -18.58 -37.60 -27.97
CA ASN A 298 -19.45 -37.49 -29.13
C ASN A 298 -19.97 -38.85 -29.59
N ALA A 299 -19.14 -39.90 -29.55
CA ALA A 299 -19.57 -41.25 -29.90
C ALA A 299 -20.56 -41.83 -28.89
N VAL A 300 -20.37 -41.56 -27.58
CA VAL A 300 -21.31 -41.97 -26.52
C VAL A 300 -22.67 -41.26 -26.70
N GLU A 301 -22.64 -39.95 -27.01
CA GLU A 301 -23.85 -39.19 -27.28
C GLU A 301 -24.59 -39.72 -28.51
N TRP A 302 -23.85 -40.03 -29.60
CA TRP A 302 -24.44 -40.65 -30.79
C TRP A 302 -25.05 -42.02 -30.47
N GLN A 303 -24.44 -42.85 -29.62
CA GLN A 303 -25.02 -44.12 -29.17
C GLN A 303 -26.34 -43.91 -28.43
N ALA A 304 -26.37 -42.96 -27.50
CA ALA A 304 -27.58 -42.61 -26.75
C ALA A 304 -28.72 -42.15 -27.67
N ASP A 305 -28.41 -41.39 -28.70
CA ASP A 305 -29.41 -40.92 -29.67
C ASP A 305 -29.89 -42.05 -30.59
N ALA A 306 -29.01 -42.96 -31.02
CA ALA A 306 -29.39 -44.15 -31.77
C ALA A 306 -30.28 -45.10 -30.93
N GLU A 307 -30.09 -45.19 -29.63
CA GLU A 307 -30.96 -45.95 -28.72
C GLU A 307 -32.35 -45.29 -28.59
N LYS A 308 -32.43 -43.96 -28.52
CA LYS A 308 -33.70 -43.24 -28.55
C LYS A 308 -34.44 -43.42 -29.87
N ASP A 309 -33.73 -43.43 -31.00
CA ASP A 309 -34.32 -43.64 -32.32
C ASP A 309 -34.90 -45.06 -32.44
N LEU A 310 -34.24 -46.06 -31.87
CA LEU A 310 -34.73 -47.44 -31.83
C LEU A 310 -36.02 -47.54 -31.04
N THR A 311 -36.12 -46.85 -29.89
CA THR A 311 -37.35 -46.83 -29.08
C THR A 311 -38.53 -46.09 -29.74
N ARG A 312 -38.23 -45.17 -30.67
CA ARG A 312 -39.24 -44.41 -31.42
C ARG A 312 -39.68 -45.06 -32.74
N ALA A 313 -38.98 -46.13 -33.21
CA ALA A 313 -39.29 -46.82 -34.45
C ALA A 313 -40.65 -47.52 -34.40
N LYS A 314 -41.52 -47.24 -35.38
CA LYS A 314 -42.89 -47.76 -35.45
C LYS A 314 -43.11 -48.79 -36.60
N THR A 315 -42.14 -48.90 -37.53
CA THR A 315 -42.25 -49.79 -38.67
C THR A 315 -41.02 -50.71 -38.72
N GLU A 316 -41.18 -51.92 -39.24
CA GLU A 316 -40.08 -52.91 -39.37
C GLU A 316 -38.85 -52.33 -40.13
N LYS A 317 -39.09 -51.56 -41.19
CA LYS A 317 -38.03 -50.90 -41.94
C LYS A 317 -37.28 -49.84 -41.08
N GLN A 318 -38.02 -49.09 -40.20
CA GLN A 318 -37.42 -48.14 -39.29
C GLN A 318 -36.63 -48.82 -38.17
N THR A 319 -37.15 -49.92 -37.62
CA THR A 319 -36.49 -50.72 -36.59
C THR A 319 -35.17 -51.26 -37.10
N LYS A 320 -35.16 -51.93 -38.26
CA LYS A 320 -33.92 -52.45 -38.85
C LYS A 320 -32.86 -51.39 -39.09
N ARG A 321 -33.29 -50.21 -39.58
CA ARG A 321 -32.37 -49.08 -39.79
C ARG A 321 -31.81 -48.52 -38.47
N ALA A 322 -32.61 -48.41 -37.43
CA ALA A 322 -32.20 -47.98 -36.09
C ALA A 322 -31.26 -48.97 -35.43
N GLU A 323 -31.50 -50.31 -35.59
CA GLU A 323 -30.59 -51.36 -35.12
C GLU A 323 -29.21 -51.27 -35.82
N ASP A 324 -29.17 -51.08 -37.14
CA ASP A 324 -27.92 -50.87 -37.88
C ASP A 324 -27.17 -49.63 -37.42
N GLN A 325 -27.88 -48.52 -37.11
CA GLN A 325 -27.29 -47.29 -36.57
C GLN A 325 -26.74 -47.52 -35.17
N LYS A 326 -27.51 -48.19 -34.29
CA LYS A 326 -27.06 -48.52 -32.92
C LYS A 326 -25.81 -49.41 -32.95
N ALA A 327 -25.77 -50.44 -33.83
CA ALA A 327 -24.59 -51.31 -33.99
C ALA A 327 -23.33 -50.50 -34.42
N LYS A 328 -23.49 -49.56 -35.38
CA LYS A 328 -22.42 -48.67 -35.80
C LYS A 328 -21.98 -47.70 -34.68
N ALA A 329 -22.92 -47.17 -33.91
CA ALA A 329 -22.61 -46.28 -32.79
C ALA A 329 -21.86 -47.00 -31.67
N ILE A 330 -22.26 -48.25 -31.32
CA ILE A 330 -21.55 -49.11 -30.37
C ILE A 330 -20.11 -49.39 -30.83
N ALA A 331 -19.92 -49.76 -32.11
CA ALA A 331 -18.59 -49.96 -32.65
C ALA A 331 -17.74 -48.69 -32.59
N LYS A 332 -18.35 -47.52 -32.85
CA LYS A 332 -17.66 -46.24 -32.78
C LYS A 332 -17.26 -45.86 -31.36
N VAL A 333 -18.11 -46.11 -30.37
CA VAL A 333 -17.78 -45.93 -28.94
C VAL A 333 -16.58 -46.81 -28.57
N ALA A 334 -16.57 -48.09 -28.96
CA ALA A 334 -15.45 -49.00 -28.68
C ALA A 334 -14.13 -48.50 -29.31
N GLU A 335 -14.18 -48.09 -30.58
CA GLU A 335 -13.01 -47.54 -31.31
C GLU A 335 -12.49 -46.27 -30.63
N THR A 336 -13.36 -45.28 -30.36
CA THR A 336 -12.94 -44.01 -29.80
C THR A 336 -12.51 -44.13 -28.35
N LYS A 337 -13.10 -45.06 -27.57
CA LYS A 337 -12.66 -45.39 -26.22
C LYS A 337 -11.24 -45.95 -26.21
N ALA A 338 -10.96 -46.95 -27.09
CA ALA A 338 -9.63 -47.51 -27.20
C ALA A 338 -8.58 -46.44 -27.59
N LYS A 339 -8.93 -45.55 -28.53
CA LYS A 339 -8.07 -44.39 -28.87
C LYS A 339 -7.84 -43.46 -27.72
N PHE A 340 -8.87 -43.13 -26.95
CA PHE A 340 -8.75 -42.27 -25.78
C PHE A 340 -7.84 -42.90 -24.71
N GLU A 341 -8.01 -44.18 -24.42
CA GLU A 341 -7.18 -44.92 -23.46
C GLU A 341 -5.70 -44.99 -23.94
N ALA A 342 -5.46 -45.21 -25.21
CA ALA A 342 -4.11 -45.22 -25.79
C ALA A 342 -3.43 -43.85 -25.68
N VAL A 343 -4.13 -42.78 -26.10
CA VAL A 343 -3.62 -41.41 -26.01
C VAL A 343 -3.39 -41.03 -24.55
N THR A 344 -4.22 -41.47 -23.62
CA THR A 344 -4.06 -41.20 -22.17
C THR A 344 -2.79 -41.88 -21.65
N ALA A 345 -2.56 -43.15 -22.00
CA ALA A 345 -1.37 -43.90 -21.59
C ALA A 345 -0.09 -43.30 -22.16
N GLU A 346 -0.09 -42.92 -23.44
CA GLU A 346 1.05 -42.31 -24.14
C GLU A 346 1.45 -40.94 -23.50
N ASN A 347 0.48 -40.11 -23.14
CA ASN A 347 0.74 -38.77 -22.66
C ASN A 347 0.85 -38.66 -21.13
N LYS A 348 0.59 -39.74 -20.40
CA LYS A 348 0.67 -39.77 -18.93
C LYS A 348 2.02 -39.29 -18.38
N PRO A 349 3.19 -39.69 -18.90
CA PRO A 349 4.49 -39.23 -18.40
C PRO A 349 4.66 -37.70 -18.50
N ALA A 350 4.27 -37.10 -19.63
CA ALA A 350 4.40 -35.65 -19.84
C ALA A 350 3.51 -34.86 -18.89
N LEU A 351 2.33 -35.36 -18.53
CA LEU A 351 1.45 -34.74 -17.56
C LEU A 351 1.98 -34.88 -16.13
N GLU A 352 2.62 -36.00 -15.81
CA GLU A 352 3.28 -36.22 -14.51
C GLU A 352 4.49 -35.29 -14.32
N GLU A 353 5.31 -35.07 -15.36
CA GLU A 353 6.42 -34.13 -15.33
C GLU A 353 5.93 -32.69 -15.12
N LEU A 354 4.89 -32.27 -15.85
CA LEU A 354 4.27 -30.98 -15.66
C LEU A 354 3.79 -30.79 -14.19
N ALA A 355 3.12 -31.80 -13.63
CA ALA A 355 2.64 -31.75 -12.25
C ALA A 355 3.80 -31.68 -11.25
N ARG A 356 4.93 -32.37 -11.50
CA ARG A 356 6.14 -32.29 -10.68
C ARG A 356 6.79 -30.90 -10.76
N ALA A 357 6.91 -30.33 -11.94
CA ALA A 357 7.48 -29.00 -12.13
C ALA A 357 6.62 -27.92 -11.48
N GLU A 358 5.29 -28.04 -11.57
CA GLU A 358 4.35 -27.14 -10.87
C GLU A 358 4.48 -27.23 -9.36
N ALA A 359 4.57 -28.42 -8.81
CA ALA A 359 4.76 -28.65 -7.38
C ALA A 359 6.10 -28.08 -6.88
N ALA A 360 7.18 -28.28 -7.64
CA ALA A 360 8.50 -27.71 -7.34
C ALA A 360 8.50 -26.18 -7.32
N PHE A 361 7.86 -25.56 -8.33
CA PHE A 361 7.70 -24.11 -8.37
C PHE A 361 6.91 -23.58 -7.16
N LYS A 362 5.77 -24.19 -6.83
CA LYS A 362 4.95 -23.80 -5.67
C LYS A 362 5.69 -23.96 -4.35
N ALA A 363 6.47 -25.01 -4.19
CA ALA A 363 7.27 -25.25 -2.99
C ALA A 363 8.37 -24.19 -2.83
N ALA A 364 9.14 -23.92 -3.89
CA ALA A 364 10.17 -22.88 -3.88
C ALA A 364 9.60 -21.49 -3.61
N ASP A 365 8.46 -21.14 -4.20
CA ASP A 365 7.78 -19.85 -3.97
C ASP A 365 7.27 -19.71 -2.53
N ALA A 366 6.74 -20.79 -1.95
CA ALA A 366 6.30 -20.80 -0.55
C ALA A 366 7.48 -20.61 0.42
N GLU A 367 8.60 -21.31 0.18
CA GLU A 367 9.82 -21.18 0.98
C GLU A 367 10.40 -19.76 0.90
N HIS A 368 10.52 -19.20 -0.30
CA HIS A 368 10.96 -17.82 -0.50
C HIS A 368 10.07 -16.82 0.24
N LYS A 369 8.74 -16.95 0.14
CA LYS A 369 7.79 -16.08 0.84
C LYS A 369 7.91 -16.16 2.35
N ALA A 370 8.14 -17.34 2.90
CA ALA A 370 8.32 -17.53 4.33
C ALA A 370 9.58 -16.81 4.84
N VAL A 371 10.72 -16.99 4.16
CA VAL A 371 11.99 -16.36 4.56
C VAL A 371 11.96 -14.85 4.37
N ALA A 372 11.42 -14.36 3.26
CA ALA A 372 11.22 -12.92 3.02
C ALA A 372 10.25 -12.31 4.05
N GLY A 373 9.26 -13.08 4.50
CA GLY A 373 8.36 -12.69 5.58
C GLY A 373 9.10 -12.53 6.91
N ALA A 374 9.97 -13.47 7.26
CA ALA A 374 10.78 -13.42 8.48
C ALA A 374 11.74 -12.21 8.48
N ALA A 375 12.36 -11.88 7.36
CA ALA A 375 13.18 -10.68 7.21
C ALA A 375 12.39 -9.41 7.51
N ARG A 376 11.20 -9.28 6.91
CA ARG A 376 10.31 -8.12 7.14
C ARG A 376 9.83 -8.04 8.58
N GLU A 377 9.52 -9.18 9.20
CA GLU A 377 9.10 -9.21 10.60
C GLU A 377 10.21 -8.73 11.54
N ALA A 378 11.45 -9.12 11.32
CA ALA A 378 12.60 -8.65 12.10
C ALA A 378 12.75 -7.12 12.04
N ILE A 379 12.60 -6.52 10.85
CA ILE A 379 12.61 -5.06 10.69
C ILE A 379 11.37 -4.41 11.32
N ARG A 380 10.18 -5.00 11.15
CA ARG A 380 8.95 -4.48 11.75
C ARG A 380 9.07 -4.32 13.27
N LYS A 381 9.69 -5.29 13.95
CA LYS A 381 9.91 -5.24 15.40
C LYS A 381 10.81 -4.08 15.87
N LEU A 382 11.53 -3.43 14.95
CA LEU A 382 12.33 -2.22 15.22
C LEU A 382 11.52 -0.93 15.08
N SER A 383 10.35 -0.99 14.48
CA SER A 383 9.53 0.19 14.22
C SER A 383 8.63 0.53 15.42
N PRO A 384 8.43 1.83 15.70
CA PRO A 384 7.46 2.26 16.71
C PRO A 384 6.06 1.74 16.41
N VAL A 385 5.28 1.48 17.47
CA VAL A 385 3.90 1.05 17.35
C VAL A 385 2.96 2.26 17.32
N SER A 386 1.93 2.16 16.50
CA SER A 386 0.84 3.12 16.41
C SER A 386 -0.45 2.47 16.91
N VAL A 387 -1.10 3.08 17.88
CA VAL A 387 -2.39 2.63 18.42
C VAL A 387 -3.44 3.68 18.09
N PHE A 388 -4.61 3.24 17.65
CA PHE A 388 -5.74 4.13 17.36
C PHE A 388 -7.00 3.62 18.03
N VAL A 389 -7.61 4.46 18.86
CA VAL A 389 -8.90 4.27 19.50
C VAL A 389 -9.91 5.18 18.83
N SER A 390 -10.91 4.59 18.22
CA SER A 390 -12.01 5.30 17.54
C SER A 390 -13.30 5.21 18.36
N LEU A 391 -13.84 6.34 18.77
CA LEU A 391 -15.15 6.42 19.41
C LEU A 391 -16.24 5.96 18.42
N LYS A 392 -16.17 6.44 17.19
CA LYS A 392 -17.15 6.11 16.14
C LYS A 392 -17.20 4.63 15.81
N ALA A 393 -16.05 3.96 15.75
CA ALA A 393 -15.97 2.53 15.47
C ALA A 393 -16.09 1.66 16.73
N LYS A 394 -15.90 2.21 17.93
CA LYS A 394 -15.79 1.52 19.23
C LYS A 394 -14.72 0.42 19.21
N LYS A 395 -13.63 0.68 18.47
CA LYS A 395 -12.54 -0.26 18.24
C LYS A 395 -11.19 0.35 18.54
N LEU A 396 -10.27 -0.53 18.92
CA LEU A 396 -8.85 -0.28 19.03
C LEU A 396 -8.12 -1.02 17.91
N TYR A 397 -7.25 -0.30 17.23
CA TYR A 397 -6.40 -0.83 16.17
C TYR A 397 -4.93 -0.63 16.54
N ILE A 398 -4.09 -1.60 16.19
CA ILE A 398 -2.63 -1.49 16.37
C ILE A 398 -1.97 -1.70 15.02
N ARG A 399 -1.08 -0.78 14.67
CA ARG A 399 -0.23 -0.88 13.48
C ARG A 399 1.24 -0.78 13.88
N GLN A 400 2.09 -1.51 13.15
CA GLN A 400 3.53 -1.42 13.28
C GLN A 400 4.15 -1.56 11.90
N ASP A 401 5.08 -0.66 11.55
CA ASP A 401 5.68 -0.60 10.22
C ASP A 401 4.62 -0.52 9.10
N MET A 402 3.57 0.29 9.32
CA MET A 402 2.45 0.47 8.39
C MET A 402 1.59 -0.79 8.13
N GLU A 403 1.82 -1.87 8.87
CA GLU A 403 1.00 -3.09 8.82
C GLU A 403 0.07 -3.15 10.03
N GLN A 404 -1.18 -3.57 9.82
CA GLN A 404 -2.10 -3.82 10.93
C GLN A 404 -1.77 -5.15 11.57
N ILE A 405 -1.45 -5.11 12.87
CA ILE A 405 -1.10 -6.29 13.65
C ILE A 405 -2.20 -6.72 14.62
N TYR A 406 -3.15 -5.82 14.93
CA TYR A 406 -4.27 -6.12 15.81
C TYR A 406 -5.46 -5.22 15.54
N GLU A 407 -6.67 -5.75 15.77
CA GLU A 407 -7.93 -5.04 15.84
C GLU A 407 -8.79 -5.73 16.91
N GLY A 408 -9.39 -4.94 17.81
CA GLY A 408 -10.25 -5.45 18.85
C GLY A 408 -11.22 -4.38 19.34
N ASP A 409 -12.20 -4.81 20.14
CA ASP A 409 -13.15 -3.90 20.76
C ASP A 409 -12.50 -3.15 21.93
N VAL A 410 -12.94 -1.94 22.17
CA VAL A 410 -12.54 -1.10 23.29
C VAL A 410 -13.75 -0.52 23.98
N THR A 411 -13.75 -0.51 25.31
CA THR A 411 -14.80 0.13 26.09
C THR A 411 -14.50 1.62 26.24
N ILE A 412 -15.47 2.45 25.87
CA ILE A 412 -15.39 3.90 26.03
C ILE A 412 -16.57 4.33 26.91
N ARG A 413 -16.28 4.94 28.06
CA ARG A 413 -17.30 5.49 28.95
C ARG A 413 -17.96 6.69 28.29
N ASP A 414 -19.25 6.88 28.52
CA ASP A 414 -20.06 7.96 27.97
C ASP A 414 -19.94 8.11 26.44
N PRO A 415 -20.23 7.03 25.64
CA PRO A 415 -19.91 6.99 24.22
C PRO A 415 -20.70 8.01 23.38
N ASP A 416 -21.75 8.61 23.93
CA ASP A 416 -22.58 9.64 23.27
C ASP A 416 -21.99 11.06 23.40
N GLN A 417 -20.97 11.25 24.24
CA GLN A 417 -20.28 12.51 24.39
C GLN A 417 -18.99 12.52 23.52
N PRO A 418 -18.69 13.62 22.83
CA PRO A 418 -17.45 13.74 22.10
C PRO A 418 -16.24 13.55 23.03
N ILE A 419 -15.20 12.93 22.50
CA ILE A 419 -13.93 12.72 23.21
C ILE A 419 -12.84 13.66 22.70
N GLY A 420 -13.06 14.26 21.52
CA GLY A 420 -12.07 15.08 20.82
C GLY A 420 -11.10 14.23 19.99
N THR A 421 -10.07 14.89 19.48
CA THR A 421 -8.98 14.20 18.77
C THR A 421 -7.65 14.54 19.40
N HIS A 422 -7.03 13.54 20.01
CA HIS A 422 -5.79 13.67 20.77
C HIS A 422 -4.77 12.67 20.25
N ILE A 423 -3.54 13.13 20.05
CA ILE A 423 -2.41 12.25 19.74
C ILE A 423 -1.37 12.32 20.85
N PHE A 424 -1.13 11.19 21.48
CA PHE A 424 -0.11 10.99 22.50
C PHE A 424 1.10 10.35 21.83
N THR A 425 2.27 10.98 21.94
CA THR A 425 3.51 10.49 21.32
C THR A 425 4.52 10.16 22.41
N ALA A 426 5.03 8.94 22.40
CA ALA A 426 6.16 8.53 23.22
C ALA A 426 7.43 9.18 22.65
N VAL A 427 7.99 10.15 23.34
CA VAL A 427 9.08 10.95 22.80
C VAL A 427 10.46 10.45 23.20
N ASP A 428 10.61 9.88 24.39
CA ASP A 428 11.86 9.30 24.90
C ASP A 428 11.58 8.39 26.09
N TYR A 429 12.56 7.60 26.51
CA TYR A 429 12.52 6.93 27.80
C TYR A 429 12.72 7.92 28.94
N GLN A 430 12.12 7.64 30.11
CA GLN A 430 12.49 8.30 31.35
C GLN A 430 13.89 7.85 31.78
N PRO A 431 14.61 8.65 32.58
CA PRO A 431 15.87 8.21 33.16
C PRO A 431 15.75 6.83 33.84
N GLY A 432 16.62 5.91 33.46
CA GLY A 432 16.54 4.51 33.91
C GLY A 432 15.80 3.54 33.00
N GLY A 433 15.22 4.00 31.88
CA GLY A 433 14.68 3.18 30.80
C GLY A 433 13.40 2.38 31.11
N ARG A 434 12.83 2.51 32.31
CA ARG A 434 11.68 1.72 32.79
C ARG A 434 10.31 2.36 32.53
N ASP A 435 10.31 3.62 32.16
CA ASP A 435 9.08 4.39 31.88
C ASP A 435 9.28 5.24 30.64
N MET A 436 8.18 5.72 30.07
CA MET A 436 8.17 6.48 28.83
C MET A 436 7.75 7.94 29.08
N LYS A 437 8.46 8.87 28.47
CA LYS A 437 8.06 10.27 28.42
C LYS A 437 7.07 10.47 27.30
N TRP A 438 5.87 10.96 27.63
CA TRP A 438 4.79 11.19 26.67
C TRP A 438 4.52 12.67 26.50
N ASN A 439 4.23 13.07 25.27
CA ASN A 439 3.68 14.38 24.94
C ASN A 439 2.34 14.20 24.23
N VAL A 440 1.45 15.18 24.39
CA VAL A 440 0.14 15.19 23.74
C VAL A 440 -0.03 16.43 22.86
N VAL A 441 -0.70 16.27 21.73
CA VAL A 441 -1.27 17.35 20.92
C VAL A 441 -2.77 17.07 20.78
N SER A 442 -3.59 18.05 21.16
CA SER A 442 -5.04 18.01 20.97
C SER A 442 -5.42 18.86 19.77
N ILE A 443 -6.16 18.31 18.84
CA ILE A 443 -6.62 19.02 17.65
C ILE A 443 -8.09 19.37 17.87
N ALA A 444 -8.39 20.68 17.93
CA ALA A 444 -9.76 21.13 17.99
C ALA A 444 -10.41 20.97 16.61
N GLY A 445 -11.48 20.18 16.54
CA GLY A 445 -12.38 20.16 15.40
C GLY A 445 -13.20 21.45 15.32
N ARG A 446 -13.74 21.76 14.15
CA ARG A 446 -14.66 22.88 13.96
C ARG A 446 -15.96 22.64 14.73
N GLN A 447 -16.36 23.61 15.55
CA GLN A 447 -17.67 23.56 16.20
C GLN A 447 -18.78 23.76 15.15
N PRO A 448 -19.89 23.01 15.23
CA PRO A 448 -21.04 23.23 14.35
C PRO A 448 -21.54 24.68 14.50
N GLY A 449 -21.58 25.42 13.38
CA GLY A 449 -22.03 26.83 13.39
C GLY A 449 -20.91 27.88 13.49
N GLU A 450 -19.66 27.48 13.64
CA GLU A 450 -18.55 28.44 13.54
C GLU A 450 -18.43 28.94 12.09
N PRO A 451 -18.50 30.30 11.90
CA PRO A 451 -18.37 30.83 10.54
C PRO A 451 -17.01 30.45 9.95
N GLU A 452 -17.01 30.15 8.68
CA GLU A 452 -15.77 29.98 7.93
C GLU A 452 -15.00 31.30 8.00
N LYS A 453 -14.13 31.43 8.98
CA LYS A 453 -13.17 32.52 8.98
C LYS A 453 -12.33 32.30 7.74
N SER A 454 -12.71 32.99 6.64
CA SER A 454 -11.81 33.16 5.52
C SER A 454 -10.45 33.47 6.14
N SER A 455 -9.43 32.75 5.78
CA SER A 455 -8.05 32.95 6.26
C SER A 455 -7.60 34.36 5.87
N GLY A 456 -8.20 35.35 6.55
CA GLY A 456 -7.79 36.71 6.56
C GLY A 456 -6.47 36.74 7.27
N MET A 457 -5.45 36.64 6.47
CA MET A 457 -4.07 36.73 6.79
C MET A 457 -3.85 37.87 7.79
N ASN A 458 -3.58 37.56 9.04
CA ASN A 458 -3.05 38.53 9.96
C ASN A 458 -1.63 38.88 9.49
N ARG A 459 -1.54 39.91 8.64
CA ARG A 459 -0.29 40.36 8.00
C ARG A 459 0.80 40.78 8.99
N ASN A 460 0.45 40.93 10.28
CA ASN A 460 1.38 41.41 11.29
C ASN A 460 2.17 40.31 12.02
N SER A 461 1.95 39.02 11.74
CA SER A 461 2.68 37.91 12.41
C SER A 461 3.83 37.31 11.59
N ARG A 462 4.36 38.05 10.62
CA ARG A 462 5.39 37.53 9.66
C ARG A 462 6.81 37.52 10.17
N SER A 463 7.08 38.10 11.30
CA SER A 463 8.44 38.28 11.82
C SER A 463 8.62 37.56 13.16
N GLY A 464 9.53 36.59 13.22
CA GLY A 464 9.95 35.91 14.42
C GLY A 464 9.39 34.50 14.63
N SER A 465 10.04 33.74 15.51
CA SER A 465 9.54 32.46 16.04
C SER A 465 8.24 32.70 16.79
N VAL A 466 7.12 32.21 16.27
CA VAL A 466 5.83 32.26 16.97
C VAL A 466 5.71 31.00 17.82
N PRO A 467 5.67 31.11 19.16
CA PRO A 467 5.43 29.97 20.04
C PRO A 467 4.11 29.29 19.67
N GLY A 468 4.12 27.96 19.63
CA GLY A 468 2.88 27.19 19.49
C GLY A 468 1.99 27.35 20.71
N ILE A 469 0.67 27.33 20.51
CA ILE A 469 -0.30 27.33 21.59
C ILE A 469 -0.15 26.02 22.36
N PRO A 470 0.11 26.01 23.67
CA PRO A 470 0.19 24.79 24.46
C PRO A 470 -1.12 23.99 24.35
N THR A 471 -0.98 22.69 24.25
CA THR A 471 -2.13 21.78 24.21
C THR A 471 -2.88 21.79 25.56
N ASP A 472 -4.20 21.73 25.50
CA ASP A 472 -5.03 21.50 26.68
C ASP A 472 -4.84 20.05 27.20
N VAL A 473 -4.00 19.92 28.23
CA VAL A 473 -3.69 18.65 28.87
C VAL A 473 -4.88 18.10 29.65
N ALA A 474 -5.74 18.97 30.20
CA ALA A 474 -6.90 18.55 30.98
C ALA A 474 -7.92 17.83 30.09
N ALA A 475 -8.22 18.37 28.90
CA ALA A 475 -9.09 17.71 27.93
C ALA A 475 -8.51 16.36 27.46
N ALA A 476 -7.23 16.30 27.20
CA ALA A 476 -6.55 15.06 26.81
C ALA A 476 -6.57 13.99 27.94
N THR A 477 -6.40 14.42 29.20
CA THR A 477 -6.52 13.54 30.38
C THR A 477 -7.94 12.98 30.50
N ALA A 478 -8.95 13.86 30.41
CA ALA A 478 -10.36 13.48 30.47
C ALA A 478 -10.73 12.49 29.34
N ALA A 479 -10.12 12.64 28.16
CA ALA A 479 -10.28 11.69 27.06
C ALA A 479 -9.72 10.30 27.41
N LEU A 480 -8.52 10.23 27.99
CA LEU A 480 -7.90 8.97 28.42
C LEU A 480 -8.67 8.31 29.56
N ASP A 481 -9.22 9.08 30.52
CA ASP A 481 -10.02 8.57 31.61
C ASP A 481 -11.25 7.78 31.14
N ARG A 482 -11.74 8.05 29.94
CA ARG A 482 -12.90 7.39 29.36
C ARG A 482 -12.56 6.12 28.57
N VAL A 483 -11.29 5.88 28.24
CA VAL A 483 -10.84 4.76 27.43
C VAL A 483 -10.39 3.60 28.30
N GLU A 484 -11.03 2.44 28.17
CA GLU A 484 -10.69 1.21 28.88
C GLU A 484 -10.14 0.18 27.88
N ILE A 485 -8.79 0.10 27.84
CA ILE A 485 -8.09 -0.87 26.97
C ILE A 485 -8.02 -2.23 27.70
N PRO A 486 -8.40 -3.36 27.05
CA PRO A 486 -8.26 -4.67 27.64
C PRO A 486 -6.82 -4.93 28.12
N LYS A 487 -6.69 -5.50 29.31
CA LYS A 487 -5.38 -5.69 29.98
C LYS A 487 -4.36 -6.42 29.10
N GLU A 488 -4.79 -7.51 28.46
CA GLU A 488 -3.91 -8.29 27.56
C GLU A 488 -3.41 -7.46 26.37
N THR A 489 -4.30 -6.64 25.79
CA THR A 489 -3.95 -5.73 24.70
C THR A 489 -2.97 -4.65 25.16
N ALA A 490 -3.22 -4.05 26.34
CA ALA A 490 -2.31 -3.05 26.91
C ALA A 490 -0.93 -3.67 27.23
N GLU A 491 -0.89 -4.90 27.70
CA GLU A 491 0.34 -5.64 27.94
C GLU A 491 1.11 -5.91 26.65
N HIS A 492 0.41 -6.34 25.61
CA HIS A 492 1.02 -6.54 24.30
C HIS A 492 1.59 -5.25 23.70
N ILE A 493 0.84 -4.13 23.77
CA ILE A 493 1.35 -2.82 23.32
C ILE A 493 2.61 -2.43 24.12
N SER A 494 2.62 -2.67 25.43
CA SER A 494 3.76 -2.36 26.32
C SER A 494 5.04 -3.10 25.94
N GLU A 495 4.95 -4.26 25.31
CA GLU A 495 6.10 -5.01 24.77
C GLU A 495 6.62 -4.40 23.45
N LEU A 496 5.80 -3.65 22.74
CA LEU A 496 6.11 -3.07 21.43
C LEU A 496 6.46 -1.59 21.48
N VAL A 497 6.15 -0.90 22.60
CA VAL A 497 6.32 0.55 22.68
C VAL A 497 7.79 0.97 22.65
N LEU A 498 8.10 1.90 21.75
CA LEU A 498 9.42 2.50 21.53
C LEU A 498 9.26 4.02 21.43
N PRO A 499 10.32 4.82 21.62
CA PRO A 499 10.26 6.24 21.28
C PRO A 499 9.83 6.44 19.82
N GLY A 500 8.81 7.28 19.59
CA GLY A 500 8.12 7.45 18.31
C GLY A 500 6.78 6.71 18.23
N SER A 501 6.48 5.80 19.16
CA SER A 501 5.16 5.19 19.26
C SER A 501 4.09 6.23 19.58
N SER A 502 2.86 5.98 19.15
CA SER A 502 1.75 6.90 19.36
C SER A 502 0.46 6.18 19.76
N LEU A 503 -0.33 6.86 20.61
CA LEU A 503 -1.73 6.53 20.87
C LEU A 503 -2.57 7.68 20.32
N ILE A 504 -3.48 7.40 19.41
CA ILE A 504 -4.46 8.34 18.89
C ILE A 504 -5.81 7.99 19.52
N VAL A 505 -6.47 8.95 20.14
CA VAL A 505 -7.85 8.82 20.62
C VAL A 505 -8.68 9.85 19.88
N SER A 506 -9.75 9.42 19.20
CA SER A 506 -10.53 10.33 18.36
C SER A 506 -11.99 9.94 18.26
N ASP A 507 -12.83 10.95 18.10
CA ASP A 507 -14.25 10.78 17.71
C ASP A 507 -14.37 10.16 16.31
N GLU A 508 -13.38 10.34 15.46
CA GLU A 508 -13.41 9.93 14.06
C GLU A 508 -13.08 8.45 13.86
N ALA A 509 -13.47 7.94 12.72
CA ALA A 509 -12.96 6.66 12.22
C ALA A 509 -11.64 6.86 11.46
N ALA A 510 -10.85 5.80 11.33
CA ALA A 510 -9.70 5.82 10.43
C ALA A 510 -10.15 6.13 9.00
N HIS A 511 -9.41 6.99 8.30
CA HIS A 511 -9.70 7.32 6.92
C HIS A 511 -9.52 6.08 6.02
N LYS A 512 -10.27 6.03 4.92
CA LYS A 512 -10.25 4.92 3.94
C LYS A 512 -8.85 4.63 3.33
N GLU A 513 -7.93 5.58 3.37
CA GLU A 513 -6.54 5.37 2.97
C GLU A 513 -5.71 4.61 4.00
N THR A 514 -6.20 4.45 5.23
CA THR A 514 -5.57 3.60 6.23
C THR A 514 -5.68 2.14 5.77
N GLY A 515 -4.60 1.59 5.25
CA GLY A 515 -4.60 0.28 4.63
C GLY A 515 -3.19 -0.29 4.47
N LYS A 516 -2.92 -1.01 3.38
CA LYS A 516 -1.57 -1.50 3.08
C LYS A 516 -0.59 -0.34 2.90
N ALA A 517 0.58 -0.46 3.54
CA ALA A 517 1.67 0.52 3.48
C ALA A 517 1.25 1.94 3.88
N THR A 518 0.33 2.06 4.83
CA THR A 518 -0.13 3.35 5.37
C THR A 518 -0.27 3.22 6.88
N ASP A 519 0.19 4.20 7.64
CA ASP A 519 -0.15 4.33 9.05
C ASP A 519 -1.53 4.99 9.19
N PHE A 520 -2.02 5.22 10.42
CA PHE A 520 -3.32 5.85 10.63
C PHE A 520 -3.37 7.25 10.03
N ILE A 521 -4.40 7.47 9.22
CA ILE A 521 -4.81 8.79 8.74
C ILE A 521 -6.17 9.07 9.39
N VAL A 522 -6.25 10.17 10.13
CA VAL A 522 -7.46 10.60 10.81
C VAL A 522 -7.78 12.01 10.36
N LEU A 523 -8.87 12.18 9.63
CA LEU A 523 -9.37 13.48 9.16
C LEU A 523 -10.48 13.96 10.09
N LEU A 524 -10.50 15.25 10.35
CA LEU A 524 -11.49 15.86 11.25
C LEU A 524 -12.82 16.11 10.51
N SER A 525 -13.92 15.71 11.11
CA SER A 525 -15.28 16.05 10.62
C SER A 525 -15.50 17.56 10.63
N GLY A 526 -16.20 18.06 9.61
CA GLY A 526 -16.46 19.51 9.48
C GLY A 526 -15.29 20.34 8.93
N GLU A 527 -14.15 19.71 8.65
CA GLU A 527 -13.01 20.33 8.00
C GLU A 527 -12.95 19.96 6.50
N PRO A 528 -12.27 20.76 5.65
CA PRO A 528 -12.03 20.38 4.27
C PRO A 528 -11.37 19.00 4.18
N GLN A 529 -11.97 18.09 3.44
CA GLN A 529 -11.49 16.70 3.34
C GLN A 529 -10.41 16.52 2.27
N GLY A 530 -10.01 17.61 1.62
CA GLY A 530 -9.12 17.59 0.48
C GLY A 530 -9.82 17.06 -0.77
N GLY A 531 -9.63 17.71 -1.88
CA GLY A 531 -10.15 17.29 -3.19
C GLY A 531 -9.05 17.32 -4.22
N ILE A 532 -8.26 16.23 -4.35
CA ILE A 532 -7.31 16.15 -5.46
C ILE A 532 -8.07 15.71 -6.69
N ILE A 533 -8.36 16.65 -7.58
CA ILE A 533 -8.93 16.37 -8.91
C ILE A 533 -7.80 15.80 -9.77
N LEU A 534 -7.96 14.54 -10.19
CA LEU A 534 -7.04 13.92 -11.14
C LEU A 534 -7.17 14.59 -12.49
N ARG A 535 -6.16 15.32 -12.95
CA ARG A 535 -6.07 15.70 -14.35
C ARG A 535 -5.69 14.44 -15.16
N PRO A 536 -6.34 14.19 -16.31
CA PRO A 536 -5.88 13.15 -17.23
C PRO A 536 -4.45 13.49 -17.65
N LYS A 537 -3.59 12.46 -17.73
CA LYS A 537 -2.24 12.65 -18.28
C LYS A 537 -2.37 13.28 -19.66
N PRO A 538 -1.59 14.33 -20.00
CA PRO A 538 -1.52 14.82 -21.36
C PRO A 538 -1.19 13.63 -22.27
N LYS A 539 -1.91 13.48 -23.35
CA LYS A 539 -1.55 12.50 -24.38
C LYS A 539 -0.14 12.84 -24.82
N PRO A 540 0.77 11.85 -24.94
CA PRO A 540 2.09 12.14 -25.47
C PRO A 540 1.88 12.79 -26.85
N GLU A 541 2.26 14.03 -26.98
CA GLU A 541 2.41 14.66 -28.29
C GLU A 541 3.55 13.91 -28.96
N PHE A 542 3.21 13.08 -29.94
CA PHE A 542 4.20 12.60 -30.88
C PHE A 542 4.69 13.86 -31.61
N TYR A 543 5.85 14.35 -31.23
CA TYR A 543 6.63 15.20 -32.11
C TYR A 543 7.01 14.31 -33.30
N ASP A 544 6.26 14.43 -34.39
CA ASP A 544 6.75 14.03 -35.69
C ASP A 544 8.03 14.85 -35.92
N ASP A 545 9.16 14.21 -35.69
CA ASP A 545 10.46 14.75 -36.08
C ASP A 545 10.41 14.98 -37.60
N TYR A 546 10.13 16.21 -37.96
CA TYR A 546 10.26 16.72 -39.31
C TYR A 546 11.75 16.75 -39.69
N TRP A 547 12.30 15.58 -40.04
CA TRP A 547 13.53 15.51 -40.79
C TRP A 547 13.19 15.47 -42.27
N GLY A 548 13.27 16.62 -42.89
CA GLY A 548 13.27 16.79 -44.31
C GLY A 548 14.43 16.03 -44.94
N GLY A 549 14.13 14.96 -45.62
CA GLY A 549 15.03 14.20 -46.50
C GLY A 549 14.56 14.32 -47.96
N TYR A 550 15.35 14.97 -48.75
CA TYR A 550 15.18 15.18 -50.17
C TYR A 550 14.85 13.92 -50.98
N GLY A 551 13.82 13.99 -51.79
CA GLY A 551 13.73 13.64 -53.17
C GLY A 551 13.86 12.17 -53.60
N TYR A 552 12.93 11.58 -54.19
CA TYR A 552 12.85 11.30 -55.63
C TYR A 552 11.42 10.86 -55.97
N ASN A 553 10.89 11.55 -56.99
CA ASN A 553 9.64 11.31 -57.65
C ASN A 553 9.75 10.04 -58.49
N ASP A 554 8.82 9.08 -58.36
CA ASP A 554 8.34 8.32 -59.49
C ASP A 554 6.93 7.78 -59.22
N GLY A 555 6.03 8.22 -60.07
CA GLY A 555 4.63 7.87 -60.02
C GLY A 555 4.35 6.43 -60.41
N TYR A 556 3.22 5.97 -59.95
CA TYR A 556 2.15 5.31 -60.71
C TYR A 556 1.04 4.94 -59.75
N GLY A 557 -0.15 5.44 -60.03
CA GLY A 557 -1.36 5.15 -59.30
C GLY A 557 -1.88 3.75 -59.54
N TYR A 558 -2.78 3.34 -58.72
CA TYR A 558 -4.06 2.66 -58.99
C TYR A 558 -4.66 2.18 -57.65
N ASP A 559 -5.71 2.82 -57.24
CA ASP A 559 -7.14 2.41 -57.13
C ASP A 559 -7.47 1.23 -56.18
N ARG A 560 -8.26 1.64 -55.20
CA ARG A 560 -9.42 0.97 -54.57
C ARG A 560 -9.38 -0.54 -54.34
N ARG A 561 -9.57 -0.93 -53.08
CA ARG A 561 -10.82 -1.53 -52.53
C ARG A 561 -10.60 -2.16 -51.15
N ARG A 562 -11.44 -1.75 -50.25
CA ARG A 562 -12.01 -2.47 -49.10
C ARG A 562 -11.55 -3.94 -48.93
N ARG A 563 -11.03 -4.27 -47.74
CA ARG A 563 -11.56 -5.41 -46.96
C ARG A 563 -11.17 -5.30 -45.48
N ARG A 564 -12.17 -5.64 -44.68
CA ARG A 564 -12.13 -5.90 -43.24
C ARG A 564 -11.07 -6.94 -42.86
N GLY A 565 -10.54 -6.82 -41.66
CA GLY A 565 -10.19 -8.01 -40.85
C GLY A 565 -8.85 -7.94 -40.17
N GLY A 566 -8.86 -8.05 -38.84
CA GLY A 566 -7.82 -8.73 -38.11
C GLY A 566 -6.75 -7.84 -37.48
N ALA A 567 -6.92 -7.55 -36.23
CA ALA A 567 -5.82 -7.19 -35.34
C ALA A 567 -4.90 -8.39 -35.12
N PRO A 568 -3.60 -8.20 -34.97
CA PRO A 568 -2.82 -9.13 -34.19
C PRO A 568 -2.34 -8.47 -32.89
N TYR A 569 -2.58 -9.16 -31.83
CA TYR A 569 -1.96 -9.01 -30.54
C TYR A 569 -0.44 -9.11 -30.66
N GLY A 570 0.29 -8.19 -30.04
CA GLY A 570 1.71 -8.32 -29.75
C GLY A 570 1.94 -8.15 -28.24
N PRO A 571 2.86 -8.93 -27.65
CA PRO A 571 2.91 -9.14 -26.21
C PRO A 571 3.92 -8.28 -25.47
N PHE A 572 3.51 -7.89 -24.26
CA PHE A 572 4.24 -7.71 -23.01
C PHE A 572 5.72 -7.32 -23.03
N GLY A 573 5.98 -6.10 -22.57
CA GLY A 573 7.22 -5.69 -21.98
C GLY A 573 6.95 -4.74 -20.82
N GLY A 574 6.69 -5.28 -19.63
CA GLY A 574 6.50 -4.51 -18.41
C GLY A 574 7.48 -5.00 -17.35
N ALA A 575 8.62 -4.32 -17.23
CA ALA A 575 9.55 -4.55 -16.13
C ALA A 575 8.93 -4.03 -14.83
N PHE A 576 8.56 -4.93 -13.93
CA PHE A 576 8.27 -4.61 -12.55
C PHE A 576 9.58 -4.33 -11.82
N LYS A 577 9.82 -3.08 -11.45
CA LYS A 577 10.75 -2.74 -10.38
C LYS A 577 9.98 -2.71 -9.07
N TRP A 578 10.33 -3.62 -8.19
CA TRP A 578 9.93 -3.66 -6.79
C TRP A 578 10.82 -2.71 -5.99
N TRP A 579 10.22 -1.80 -5.27
CA TRP A 579 10.67 -1.31 -3.96
C TRP A 579 9.47 -1.06 -3.08
#